data_91d33f73d30b6d5cebc91b215cff87cd
#
_entry.id   91d33f73d30b6d5cebc91b215cff87cd
#
_cell.length_a   1.000
_cell.length_b   1.000
_cell.length_c   1.000
_cell.angle_alpha   90.00
_cell.angle_beta   90.00
_cell.angle_gamma   90.00
#
_symmetry.space_group_name_H-M   'P 1'
#
loop_
_entity.id
_entity.type
_entity.pdbx_description
1 polymer ?
#
loop_
_entity_poly.entity_id
_entity_poly.type
_entity_poly.pdbx_seq_one_letter_code
_entity_poly.pdbx_strand_id
1 'polypeptide(L)'
;VSKLPANSSNASIVASAKYFRAYAYFNLVTKWGGVPIIKSPTTLPQKRNSPEEVWAFIKLDLQDAINGLPSRSAIASSPQYTVSKEAAQALMARVALYTADNTTAKNMAEAVISNSSLRFETDFSNVYHKIGNTETIFAFRYLSTETIPVGGTSVPQSIYGLFTTNGYPQRGSYVYYPTINFQNQFSDSDVRKNVSFTNFQG
;
A
#
# COMPACT_ATOMS: atom_id res chain seq x y z
N VAL A 1 -3.23 -19.79 1.81
CA VAL A 1 -2.45 -20.15 0.62
C VAL A 1 -2.31 -21.68 0.51
N SER A 2 -2.01 -22.38 1.59
CA SER A 2 -1.77 -23.85 1.56
C SER A 2 -3.00 -24.73 1.32
N LYS A 3 -4.22 -24.15 1.36
CA LYS A 3 -5.49 -24.91 1.18
C LYS A 3 -6.07 -24.84 -0.22
N LEU A 4 -5.53 -24.00 -1.10
CA LEU A 4 -6.01 -23.89 -2.47
C LEU A 4 -5.19 -24.81 -3.38
N PRO A 5 -5.83 -25.68 -4.18
CA PRO A 5 -5.13 -26.49 -5.15
C PRO A 5 -4.43 -25.60 -6.20
N ALA A 6 -3.24 -25.98 -6.57
CA ALA A 6 -2.48 -25.30 -7.61
C ALA A 6 -3.07 -25.63 -8.99
N ASN A 7 -4.11 -24.93 -9.38
CA ASN A 7 -4.66 -24.98 -10.74
C ASN A 7 -4.70 -23.57 -11.35
N SER A 8 -4.87 -23.49 -12.66
CA SER A 8 -4.86 -22.22 -13.39
C SER A 8 -5.95 -21.23 -12.91
N SER A 9 -7.09 -21.73 -12.49
CA SER A 9 -8.20 -20.89 -11.97
C SER A 9 -7.87 -20.21 -10.64
N ASN A 10 -6.99 -20.80 -9.83
CA ASN A 10 -6.62 -20.28 -8.52
C ASN A 10 -5.27 -19.55 -8.52
N ALA A 11 -4.54 -19.55 -9.64
CA ALA A 11 -3.18 -18.99 -9.70
C ALA A 11 -3.13 -17.51 -9.27
N SER A 12 -4.03 -16.68 -9.78
CA SER A 12 -4.08 -15.25 -9.44
C SER A 12 -4.49 -15.01 -7.98
N ILE A 13 -5.39 -15.85 -7.45
CA ILE A 13 -5.82 -15.76 -6.04
C ILE A 13 -4.66 -16.12 -5.11
N VAL A 14 -3.93 -17.19 -5.42
CA VAL A 14 -2.74 -17.61 -4.67
C VAL A 14 -1.65 -16.56 -4.75
N ALA A 15 -1.42 -15.98 -5.94
CA ALA A 15 -0.46 -14.91 -6.15
C ALA A 15 -0.81 -13.65 -5.34
N SER A 16 -2.09 -13.26 -5.32
CA SER A 16 -2.58 -12.14 -4.49
C SER A 16 -2.37 -12.41 -3.00
N ALA A 17 -2.67 -13.62 -2.54
CA ALA A 17 -2.46 -13.99 -1.14
C ALA A 17 -0.97 -13.97 -0.75
N LYS A 18 -0.06 -14.37 -1.64
CA LYS A 18 1.39 -14.27 -1.44
C LYS A 18 1.84 -12.82 -1.39
N TYR A 19 1.34 -11.96 -2.28
CA TYR A 19 1.61 -10.52 -2.22
C TYR A 19 1.23 -9.93 -0.86
N PHE A 20 0.01 -10.17 -0.37
CA PHE A 20 -0.42 -9.65 0.93
C PHE A 20 0.36 -10.23 2.10
N ARG A 21 0.77 -11.49 2.01
CA ARG A 21 1.66 -12.09 3.01
C ARG A 21 3.03 -11.42 3.02
N ALA A 22 3.62 -11.21 1.86
CA ALA A 22 4.88 -10.48 1.72
C ALA A 22 4.76 -9.05 2.24
N TYR A 23 3.68 -8.34 1.93
CA TYR A 23 3.41 -6.99 2.43
C TYR A 23 3.29 -6.96 3.97
N ALA A 24 2.59 -7.92 4.56
CA ALA A 24 2.51 -8.03 6.02
C ALA A 24 3.88 -8.28 6.65
N TYR A 25 4.65 -9.22 6.12
CA TYR A 25 6.01 -9.51 6.61
C TYR A 25 6.98 -8.35 6.39
N PHE A 26 6.85 -7.59 5.30
CA PHE A 26 7.60 -6.35 5.09
C PHE A 26 7.36 -5.36 6.23
N ASN A 27 6.11 -5.13 6.61
CA ASN A 27 5.78 -4.26 7.73
C ASN A 27 6.29 -4.80 9.08
N LEU A 28 6.28 -6.11 9.27
CA LEU A 28 6.77 -6.74 10.48
C LEU A 28 8.30 -6.62 10.60
N VAL A 29 9.04 -7.00 9.55
CA VAL A 29 10.50 -7.01 9.60
C VAL A 29 11.11 -5.61 9.69
N THR A 30 10.49 -4.62 9.05
CA THR A 30 10.97 -3.23 9.12
C THR A 30 10.78 -2.60 10.50
N LYS A 31 9.81 -3.06 11.29
CA LYS A 31 9.52 -2.53 12.62
C LYS A 31 10.19 -3.32 13.75
N TRP A 32 10.26 -4.64 13.62
CA TRP A 32 10.70 -5.53 14.71
C TRP A 32 11.90 -6.42 14.37
N GLY A 33 12.46 -6.30 13.17
CA GLY A 33 13.53 -7.17 12.70
C GLY A 33 13.04 -8.58 12.44
N GLY A 34 13.77 -9.61 12.90
CA GLY A 34 13.33 -10.98 12.74
C GLY A 34 12.01 -11.27 13.46
N VAL A 35 11.16 -12.07 12.85
CA VAL A 35 9.85 -12.50 13.37
C VAL A 35 9.61 -13.97 13.00
N PRO A 36 8.72 -14.69 13.70
CA PRO A 36 8.35 -16.04 13.30
C PRO A 36 7.73 -16.08 11.90
N ILE A 37 8.19 -17.00 11.04
CA ILE A 37 7.59 -17.23 9.72
C ILE A 37 6.51 -18.30 9.83
N ILE A 38 5.25 -17.88 9.70
CA ILE A 38 4.08 -18.75 9.80
C ILE A 38 3.61 -19.15 8.40
N LYS A 39 3.87 -20.39 8.01
CA LYS A 39 3.50 -20.94 6.69
C LYS A 39 2.12 -21.58 6.67
N SER A 40 1.65 -22.03 7.81
CA SER A 40 0.33 -22.66 8.01
C SER A 40 -0.26 -22.25 9.36
N PRO A 41 -1.59 -22.27 9.53
CA PRO A 41 -2.21 -22.00 10.82
C PRO A 41 -1.65 -22.89 11.92
N THR A 42 -1.29 -22.30 13.05
CA THR A 42 -0.75 -22.98 14.23
C THR A 42 -1.17 -22.28 15.50
N THR A 43 -1.43 -23.04 16.56
CA THR A 43 -1.66 -22.53 17.91
C THR A 43 -0.41 -22.67 18.79
N LEU A 44 0.62 -23.34 18.28
CA LEU A 44 1.87 -23.54 19.02
C LEU A 44 2.79 -22.33 18.91
N PRO A 45 3.49 -21.97 19.98
CA PRO A 45 4.54 -20.94 19.93
C PRO A 45 5.57 -21.25 18.85
N GLN A 46 5.91 -20.24 18.04
CA GLN A 46 6.89 -20.40 16.96
C GLN A 46 8.17 -19.64 17.29
N LYS A 47 9.29 -20.25 16.95
CA LYS A 47 10.61 -19.63 17.11
C LYS A 47 10.75 -18.43 16.18
N ARG A 48 11.39 -17.39 16.67
CA ARG A 48 11.73 -16.19 15.89
C ARG A 48 12.78 -16.55 14.83
N ASN A 49 12.53 -16.19 13.59
CA ASN A 49 13.49 -16.27 12.49
C ASN A 49 14.40 -15.03 12.47
N SER A 50 15.56 -15.12 11.83
CA SER A 50 16.43 -13.97 11.63
C SER A 50 15.80 -12.96 10.63
N PRO A 51 16.23 -11.68 10.65
CA PRO A 51 15.80 -10.72 9.63
C PRO A 51 16.08 -11.19 8.20
N GLU A 52 17.24 -11.82 7.96
CA GLU A 52 17.67 -12.33 6.66
C GLU A 52 16.73 -13.42 6.15
N GLU A 53 16.33 -14.35 7.04
CA GLU A 53 15.35 -15.39 6.70
C GLU A 53 13.98 -14.79 6.33
N VAL A 54 13.55 -13.73 7.05
CA VAL A 54 12.29 -13.05 6.76
C VAL A 54 12.38 -12.32 5.43
N TRP A 55 13.48 -11.62 5.14
CA TRP A 55 13.67 -10.96 3.84
C TRP A 55 13.71 -11.96 2.68
N ALA A 56 14.36 -13.10 2.85
CA ALA A 56 14.35 -14.17 1.85
C ALA A 56 12.94 -14.70 1.60
N PHE A 57 12.15 -14.90 2.65
CA PHE A 57 10.76 -15.34 2.56
C PHE A 57 9.88 -14.35 1.81
N ILE A 58 10.03 -13.03 2.09
CA ILE A 58 9.33 -11.96 1.40
C ILE A 58 9.66 -11.98 -0.10
N LYS A 59 10.95 -12.09 -0.46
CA LYS A 59 11.39 -12.12 -1.86
C LYS A 59 10.79 -13.31 -2.64
N LEU A 60 10.73 -14.48 -2.02
CA LEU A 60 10.10 -15.67 -2.62
C LEU A 60 8.61 -15.45 -2.89
N ASP A 61 7.88 -14.95 -1.91
CA ASP A 61 6.45 -14.66 -2.07
C ASP A 61 6.19 -13.60 -3.15
N LEU A 62 7.02 -12.56 -3.21
CA LEU A 62 6.90 -11.52 -4.25
C LEU A 62 7.24 -12.05 -5.64
N GLN A 63 8.25 -12.92 -5.75
CA GLN A 63 8.57 -13.55 -7.04
C GLN A 63 7.41 -14.41 -7.55
N ASP A 64 6.79 -15.19 -6.67
CA ASP A 64 5.62 -15.98 -7.01
C ASP A 64 4.41 -15.08 -7.36
N ALA A 65 4.25 -13.96 -6.65
CA ALA A 65 3.22 -12.98 -6.96
C ALA A 65 3.43 -12.35 -8.35
N ILE A 66 4.66 -11.93 -8.68
CA ILE A 66 5.01 -11.36 -9.99
C ILE A 66 4.70 -12.34 -11.12
N ASN A 67 4.94 -13.64 -10.91
CA ASN A 67 4.72 -14.68 -11.90
C ASN A 67 3.23 -15.02 -12.08
N GLY A 68 2.42 -14.89 -11.04
CA GLY A 68 1.01 -15.32 -11.04
C GLY A 68 -0.03 -14.21 -11.15
N LEU A 69 0.37 -12.95 -11.01
CA LEU A 69 -0.56 -11.81 -11.08
C LEU A 69 -0.71 -11.28 -12.52
N PRO A 70 -1.91 -10.80 -12.88
CA PRO A 70 -2.11 -10.11 -14.14
C PRO A 70 -1.37 -8.76 -14.16
N SER A 71 -0.96 -8.30 -15.34
CA SER A 71 -0.52 -6.93 -15.52
C SER A 71 -1.68 -5.95 -15.24
N ARG A 72 -1.37 -4.77 -14.74
CA ARG A 72 -2.35 -3.70 -14.50
C ARG A 72 -3.18 -3.39 -15.75
N SER A 73 -2.57 -3.40 -16.91
CA SER A 73 -3.26 -3.16 -18.20
C SER A 73 -4.29 -4.22 -18.56
N ALA A 74 -4.18 -5.43 -17.98
CA ALA A 74 -5.14 -6.51 -18.19
C ALA A 74 -6.29 -6.49 -17.18
N ILE A 75 -6.27 -5.60 -16.19
CA ILE A 75 -7.31 -5.48 -15.17
C ILE A 75 -8.38 -4.49 -15.65
N ALA A 76 -9.53 -5.00 -16.03
CA ALA A 76 -10.59 -4.22 -16.67
C ALA A 76 -11.30 -3.24 -15.74
N SER A 77 -11.40 -3.54 -14.44
CA SER A 77 -12.15 -2.73 -13.48
C SER A 77 -11.34 -2.41 -12.24
N SER A 78 -11.32 -1.14 -11.84
CA SER A 78 -10.68 -0.65 -10.61
C SER A 78 -9.23 -1.15 -10.43
N PRO A 79 -8.33 -0.98 -11.43
CA PRO A 79 -7.00 -1.56 -11.40
C PRO A 79 -6.15 -1.06 -10.23
N GLN A 80 -6.43 0.13 -9.69
CA GLN A 80 -5.73 0.69 -8.53
C GLN A 80 -6.08 0.00 -7.20
N TYR A 81 -7.19 -0.75 -7.13
CA TYR A 81 -7.62 -1.50 -5.94
C TYR A 81 -7.42 -3.01 -6.09
N THR A 82 -6.91 -3.44 -7.22
CA THR A 82 -6.60 -4.85 -7.50
C THR A 82 -5.09 -5.04 -7.52
N VAL A 83 -4.60 -6.04 -6.81
CA VAL A 83 -3.16 -6.31 -6.81
C VAL A 83 -2.74 -6.77 -8.20
N SER A 84 -1.85 -6.01 -8.81
CA SER A 84 -1.28 -6.28 -10.13
C SER A 84 0.16 -6.78 -10.04
N LYS A 85 0.68 -7.27 -11.16
CA LYS A 85 2.10 -7.62 -11.31
C LYS A 85 2.99 -6.43 -10.95
N GLU A 86 2.63 -5.22 -11.39
CA GLU A 86 3.38 -3.99 -11.13
C GLU A 86 3.36 -3.61 -9.64
N ALA A 87 2.27 -3.90 -8.93
CA ALA A 87 2.24 -3.71 -7.47
C ALA A 87 3.26 -4.63 -6.76
N ALA A 88 3.37 -5.89 -7.21
CA ALA A 88 4.35 -6.81 -6.67
C ALA A 88 5.79 -6.43 -7.05
N GLN A 89 6.02 -5.93 -8.27
CA GLN A 89 7.30 -5.41 -8.71
C GLN A 89 7.72 -4.16 -7.92
N ALA A 90 6.81 -3.23 -7.68
CA ALA A 90 7.07 -2.03 -6.88
C ALA A 90 7.44 -2.37 -5.43
N LEU A 91 6.75 -3.34 -4.82
CA LEU A 91 7.10 -3.82 -3.48
C LEU A 91 8.44 -4.57 -3.50
N MET A 92 8.73 -5.38 -4.52
CA MET A 92 10.02 -6.05 -4.68
C MET A 92 11.17 -5.04 -4.81
N ALA A 93 10.99 -3.96 -5.60
CA ALA A 93 11.98 -2.89 -5.70
C ALA A 93 12.30 -2.28 -4.33
N ARG A 94 11.27 -2.01 -3.52
CA ARG A 94 11.44 -1.50 -2.16
C ARG A 94 12.16 -2.50 -1.25
N VAL A 95 11.77 -3.76 -1.26
CA VAL A 95 12.44 -4.84 -0.50
C VAL A 95 13.90 -4.97 -0.89
N ALA A 96 14.20 -4.88 -2.19
CA ALA A 96 15.56 -4.94 -2.71
C ALA A 96 16.44 -3.78 -2.19
N LEU A 97 15.90 -2.56 -2.10
CA LEU A 97 16.60 -1.43 -1.48
C LEU A 97 16.91 -1.68 0.00
N TYR A 98 15.97 -2.22 0.76
CA TYR A 98 16.20 -2.56 2.19
C TYR A 98 17.26 -3.65 2.38
N THR A 99 17.49 -4.47 1.37
CA THR A 99 18.49 -5.56 1.40
C THR A 99 19.74 -5.24 0.58
N ALA A 100 19.96 -3.98 0.20
CA ALA A 100 21.10 -3.49 -0.60
C ALA A 100 21.29 -4.20 -1.96
N ASP A 101 20.21 -4.78 -2.51
CA ASP A 101 20.21 -5.44 -3.82
C ASP A 101 19.80 -4.41 -4.89
N ASN A 102 20.70 -3.48 -5.19
CA ASN A 102 20.44 -2.37 -6.09
C ASN A 102 20.10 -2.81 -7.52
N THR A 103 20.62 -3.94 -7.96
CA THR A 103 20.34 -4.49 -9.30
C THR A 103 18.87 -4.90 -9.41
N THR A 104 18.37 -5.69 -8.46
CA THR A 104 16.95 -6.07 -8.42
C THR A 104 16.06 -4.83 -8.23
N ALA A 105 16.45 -3.89 -7.36
CA ALA A 105 15.70 -2.66 -7.15
C ALA A 105 15.50 -1.88 -8.45
N LYS A 106 16.58 -1.67 -9.21
CA LYS A 106 16.55 -0.99 -10.50
C LYS A 106 15.67 -1.73 -11.51
N ASN A 107 15.91 -3.02 -11.70
CA ASN A 107 15.19 -3.82 -12.71
C ASN A 107 13.66 -3.84 -12.43
N MET A 108 13.27 -3.96 -11.17
CA MET A 108 11.86 -3.96 -10.78
C MET A 108 11.21 -2.57 -10.94
N ALA A 109 11.93 -1.50 -10.61
CA ALA A 109 11.43 -0.14 -10.81
C ALA A 109 11.26 0.17 -12.31
N GLU A 110 12.22 -0.18 -13.15
CA GLU A 110 12.15 -0.02 -14.61
C GLU A 110 10.98 -0.80 -15.21
N ALA A 111 10.73 -2.02 -14.73
CA ALA A 111 9.59 -2.82 -15.17
C ALA A 111 8.23 -2.14 -14.85
N VAL A 112 8.12 -1.46 -13.72
CA VAL A 112 6.93 -0.68 -13.37
C VAL A 112 6.80 0.56 -14.23
N ILE A 113 7.89 1.32 -14.42
CA ILE A 113 7.90 2.57 -15.20
C ILE A 113 7.58 2.30 -16.69
N SER A 114 8.00 1.16 -17.22
CA SER A 114 7.74 0.79 -18.62
C SER A 114 6.28 0.44 -18.91
N ASN A 115 5.45 0.26 -17.88
CA ASN A 115 4.02 -0.02 -18.08
C ASN A 115 3.26 1.25 -18.44
N SER A 116 2.77 1.33 -19.67
CA SER A 116 2.05 2.51 -20.21
C SER A 116 0.75 2.86 -19.49
N SER A 117 0.19 1.95 -18.68
CA SER A 117 -1.00 2.22 -17.85
C SER A 117 -0.66 2.97 -16.55
N LEU A 118 0.62 3.15 -16.25
CA LEU A 118 1.11 3.90 -15.10
C LEU A 118 1.85 5.16 -15.59
N ARG A 119 1.40 6.32 -15.14
CA ARG A 119 1.98 7.61 -15.50
C ARG A 119 1.80 8.59 -14.37
N PHE A 120 2.71 9.55 -14.25
CA PHE A 120 2.52 10.68 -13.36
C PHE A 120 1.28 11.48 -13.78
N GLU A 121 0.48 11.90 -12.81
CA GLU A 121 -0.59 12.85 -13.05
C GLU A 121 0.02 14.23 -13.31
N THR A 122 -0.54 14.95 -14.26
CA THR A 122 -0.09 16.31 -14.59
C THR A 122 -0.52 17.34 -13.55
N ASP A 123 -1.63 17.06 -12.87
CA ASP A 123 -2.15 17.84 -11.77
C ASP A 123 -1.96 17.08 -10.46
N PHE A 124 -1.21 17.66 -9.52
CA PHE A 124 -0.94 17.08 -8.21
C PHE A 124 -2.22 16.77 -7.42
N SER A 125 -3.27 17.55 -7.59
CA SER A 125 -4.58 17.31 -6.98
C SER A 125 -5.17 15.96 -7.39
N ASN A 126 -4.97 15.53 -8.64
CA ASN A 126 -5.47 14.27 -9.15
C ASN A 126 -4.92 13.05 -8.44
N VAL A 127 -3.70 13.13 -7.89
CA VAL A 127 -3.09 12.02 -7.13
C VAL A 127 -3.98 11.63 -5.94
N TYR A 128 -4.63 12.61 -5.32
CA TYR A 128 -5.43 12.41 -4.09
C TYR A 128 -6.95 12.40 -4.33
N HIS A 129 -7.44 13.17 -5.29
CA HIS A 129 -8.88 13.39 -5.47
C HIS A 129 -9.48 12.62 -6.65
N LYS A 130 -8.67 12.23 -7.63
CA LYS A 130 -9.15 11.51 -8.80
C LYS A 130 -9.18 10.00 -8.55
N ILE A 131 -10.38 9.44 -8.46
CA ILE A 131 -10.54 7.98 -8.41
C ILE A 131 -10.06 7.39 -9.75
N GLY A 132 -9.19 6.38 -9.68
CA GLY A 132 -8.64 5.76 -10.89
C GLY A 132 -7.54 6.58 -11.56
N ASN A 133 -6.83 7.44 -10.82
CA ASN A 133 -5.66 8.12 -11.34
C ASN A 133 -4.59 7.11 -11.81
N THR A 134 -3.74 7.55 -12.75
CA THR A 134 -2.74 6.71 -13.38
C THR A 134 -1.45 6.57 -12.59
N GLU A 135 -1.26 7.35 -11.53
CA GLU A 135 -0.06 7.33 -10.69
C GLU A 135 -0.15 6.29 -9.57
N THR A 136 -1.34 6.01 -9.07
CA THR A 136 -1.55 5.03 -8.00
C THR A 136 -1.32 3.61 -8.52
N ILE A 137 -0.25 2.95 -8.08
CA ILE A 137 0.07 1.56 -8.44
C ILE A 137 -0.89 0.59 -7.76
N PHE A 138 -1.07 0.75 -6.45
CA PHE A 138 -2.00 -0.02 -5.64
C PHE A 138 -2.43 0.80 -4.42
N ALA A 139 -3.72 0.75 -4.08
CA ALA A 139 -4.27 1.35 -2.87
C ALA A 139 -5.30 0.43 -2.21
N PHE A 140 -5.37 0.48 -0.89
CA PHE A 140 -6.48 -0.11 -0.17
C PHE A 140 -7.72 0.76 -0.37
N ARG A 141 -8.82 0.12 -0.74
CA ARG A 141 -10.10 0.82 -0.88
C ARG A 141 -10.78 0.90 0.48
N TYR A 142 -11.14 2.10 0.87
CA TYR A 142 -12.02 2.35 2.00
C TYR A 142 -13.35 2.88 1.46
N LEU A 143 -14.44 2.25 1.86
CA LEU A 143 -15.78 2.71 1.51
C LEU A 143 -16.31 3.59 2.63
N SER A 144 -17.09 4.62 2.27
CA SER A 144 -17.77 5.49 3.25
C SER A 144 -18.74 4.74 4.17
N THR A 145 -19.14 3.53 3.74
CA THR A 145 -19.99 2.61 4.51
C THR A 145 -19.20 1.73 5.49
N GLU A 146 -17.87 1.68 5.37
CA GLU A 146 -16.99 0.94 6.28
C GLU A 146 -16.74 1.79 7.52
N THR A 147 -17.42 1.43 8.60
CA THR A 147 -17.30 2.10 9.88
C THR A 147 -16.76 1.14 10.93
N ILE A 148 -15.89 1.62 11.82
CA ILE A 148 -15.48 0.87 12.99
C ILE A 148 -16.25 1.42 14.19
N PRO A 149 -16.96 0.59 14.95
CA PRO A 149 -17.64 1.04 16.16
C PRO A 149 -16.59 1.44 17.20
N VAL A 150 -16.58 2.71 17.57
CA VAL A 150 -15.75 3.24 18.67
C VAL A 150 -16.67 3.88 19.69
N GLY A 151 -16.73 3.35 20.91
CA GLY A 151 -17.49 3.93 22.00
C GLY A 151 -18.99 4.09 21.71
N GLY A 152 -19.60 3.20 20.95
CA GLY A 152 -21.03 3.24 20.61
C GLY A 152 -21.40 4.12 19.42
N THR A 153 -20.43 4.75 18.77
CA THR A 153 -20.62 5.51 17.52
C THR A 153 -19.82 4.89 16.38
N SER A 154 -20.42 4.82 15.21
CA SER A 154 -19.74 4.38 14.01
C SER A 154 -19.00 5.56 13.38
N VAL A 155 -17.68 5.56 13.42
CA VAL A 155 -16.85 6.61 12.80
C VAL A 155 -16.14 6.06 11.56
N PRO A 156 -16.15 6.79 10.43
CA PRO A 156 -15.31 6.45 9.30
C PRO A 156 -13.85 6.48 9.72
N GLN A 157 -13.19 5.32 9.70
CA GLN A 157 -11.77 5.19 10.07
C GLN A 157 -10.91 5.31 8.83
N SER A 158 -10.83 6.50 8.27
CA SER A 158 -9.86 6.80 7.22
C SER A 158 -8.68 7.57 7.79
N ILE A 159 -7.52 7.44 7.17
CA ILE A 159 -6.35 8.30 7.47
C ILE A 159 -6.75 9.78 7.38
N TYR A 160 -7.61 10.13 6.42
CA TYR A 160 -8.17 11.45 6.28
C TYR A 160 -8.89 11.93 7.56
N GLY A 161 -9.66 11.06 8.22
CA GLY A 161 -10.35 11.38 9.47
C GLY A 161 -9.42 11.66 10.65
N LEU A 162 -8.15 11.20 10.61
CA LEU A 162 -7.15 11.52 11.62
C LEU A 162 -6.60 12.95 11.48
N PHE A 163 -6.66 13.52 10.28
CA PHE A 163 -6.09 14.83 9.95
C PHE A 163 -7.14 15.92 9.72
N THR A 164 -8.43 15.58 9.68
CA THR A 164 -9.50 16.56 9.43
C THR A 164 -10.11 17.08 10.71
N THR A 165 -10.53 18.33 10.65
CA THR A 165 -11.26 19.01 11.69
C THR A 165 -12.76 18.69 11.61
N ASN A 166 -13.51 19.19 12.60
CA ASN A 166 -14.94 19.02 12.83
C ASN A 166 -15.86 19.51 11.69
N GLY A 167 -15.77 19.02 10.51
CA GLY A 167 -16.62 19.67 9.51
C GLY A 167 -17.10 18.78 8.39
N TYR A 168 -16.37 17.74 8.00
CA TYR A 168 -16.85 16.96 6.87
C TYR A 168 -16.19 15.60 6.75
N PRO A 169 -16.95 14.58 6.47
CA PRO A 169 -18.38 14.42 6.73
C PRO A 169 -18.72 14.07 8.17
N GLN A 170 -17.76 13.88 9.06
CA GLN A 170 -17.95 13.70 10.50
C GLN A 170 -16.61 13.81 11.25
N ARG A 171 -16.64 14.54 12.35
CA ARG A 171 -15.65 14.71 13.42
C ARG A 171 -14.32 13.97 13.25
N GLY A 172 -13.31 14.65 12.76
CA GLY A 172 -11.93 14.22 12.82
C GLY A 172 -11.40 14.23 14.26
N SER A 173 -10.40 13.40 14.52
CA SER A 173 -9.87 13.22 15.89
C SER A 173 -8.82 14.25 16.30
N TYR A 174 -8.44 15.21 15.44
CA TYR A 174 -7.38 16.21 15.68
C TYR A 174 -6.03 15.63 16.15
N VAL A 175 -5.75 14.37 15.83
CA VAL A 175 -4.58 13.70 16.40
C VAL A 175 -3.28 14.28 15.87
N TYR A 176 -3.29 14.74 14.62
CA TYR A 176 -2.12 15.35 13.99
C TYR A 176 -2.55 16.53 13.13
N TYR A 177 -2.07 17.72 13.43
CA TYR A 177 -2.30 18.90 12.64
C TYR A 177 -0.96 19.62 12.38
N PRO A 178 -0.62 19.95 11.13
CA PRO A 178 0.58 20.70 10.83
C PRO A 178 0.47 22.11 11.40
N THR A 179 1.52 22.55 12.12
CA THR A 179 1.55 23.89 12.69
C THR A 179 1.45 24.96 11.61
N ILE A 180 0.94 26.14 11.96
CA ILE A 180 0.85 27.27 11.04
C ILE A 180 2.25 27.66 10.51
N ASN A 181 3.28 27.55 11.34
CA ASN A 181 4.65 27.81 10.93
C ASN A 181 5.14 26.83 9.86
N PHE A 182 4.74 25.57 9.93
CA PHE A 182 5.05 24.58 8.90
C PHE A 182 4.29 24.88 7.61
N GLN A 183 3.00 25.22 7.68
CA GLN A 183 2.20 25.58 6.51
C GLN A 183 2.74 26.83 5.79
N ASN A 184 3.24 27.80 6.55
CA ASN A 184 3.81 29.04 6.02
C ASN A 184 5.17 28.86 5.33
N GLN A 185 5.80 27.69 5.43
CA GLN A 185 7.01 27.36 4.66
C GLN A 185 6.71 27.06 3.19
N PHE A 186 5.45 26.79 2.86
CA PHE A 186 5.01 26.63 1.47
C PHE A 186 4.60 27.98 0.89
N SER A 187 5.16 28.32 -0.26
CA SER A 187 4.73 29.54 -0.98
C SER A 187 3.28 29.40 -1.46
N ASP A 188 2.61 30.54 -1.69
CA ASP A 188 1.23 30.53 -2.19
C ASP A 188 1.13 29.99 -3.63
N SER A 189 2.24 29.98 -4.37
CA SER A 189 2.33 29.36 -5.70
C SER A 189 2.62 27.87 -5.66
N ASP A 190 2.91 27.29 -4.50
CA ASP A 190 3.14 25.86 -4.36
C ASP A 190 1.79 25.12 -4.39
N VAL A 191 1.56 24.38 -5.47
CA VAL A 191 0.30 23.64 -5.67
C VAL A 191 0.03 22.64 -4.55
N ARG A 192 1.08 22.15 -3.86
CA ARG A 192 0.94 21.22 -2.74
C ARG A 192 0.28 21.87 -1.53
N LYS A 193 0.47 23.18 -1.35
CA LYS A 193 -0.11 23.93 -0.23
C LYS A 193 -1.64 23.83 -0.24
N ASN A 194 -2.25 24.09 -1.39
CA ASN A 194 -3.71 24.11 -1.52
C ASN A 194 -4.33 22.72 -1.50
N VAL A 195 -3.59 21.69 -1.92
CA VAL A 195 -4.06 20.30 -1.92
C VAL A 195 -3.90 19.64 -0.54
N SER A 196 -2.78 19.92 0.14
CA SER A 196 -2.44 19.26 1.41
C SER A 196 -2.98 20.00 2.63
N PHE A 197 -3.15 21.32 2.54
CA PHE A 197 -3.64 22.17 3.63
C PHE A 197 -4.91 22.88 3.15
N THR A 198 -6.04 22.18 3.16
CA THR A 198 -7.34 22.84 2.91
C THR A 198 -7.57 23.88 4.00
N ASN A 199 -7.87 25.11 3.59
CA ASN A 199 -8.22 26.20 4.49
C ASN A 199 -9.47 25.79 5.29
N PHE A 200 -9.28 25.41 6.51
CA PHE A 200 -10.33 25.40 7.51
C PHE A 200 -10.48 26.86 7.96
N GLN A 201 -11.37 27.58 7.28
CA GLN A 201 -11.94 28.75 7.91
C GLN A 201 -12.79 28.23 9.07
N GLY A 202 -12.28 28.45 10.30
CA GLY A 202 -13.02 28.20 11.52
C GLY A 202 -14.29 29.08 11.61
#